data_0a5772b4e5a1e383d32b60fa407d9931
#
_entry.id   0a5772b4e5a1e383d32b60fa407d9931
#
_cell.length_a   1.000
_cell.length_b   1.000
_cell.length_c   1.000
_cell.angle_alpha   90.00
_cell.angle_beta   90.00
_cell.angle_gamma   90.00
#
_symmetry.space_group_name_H-M   'P 1'
#
loop_
_entity.id
_entity.type
_entity.pdbx_description
1 polymer ?
#
loop_
_entity_poly.entity_id
_entity_poly.type
_entity_poly.pdbx_seq_one_letter_code
_entity_poly.pdbx_strand_id
1 'polypeptide(L)'
;MRIINLFILSFILLPLSADDHKVMPGGEVGEFHYIKAKNPLAIVAATDKFIASDCGQKWQAKSRGLVLMQLDGSGMSHFFYSGFDDYESMNEAIQLASSCAAGLEFVQAIGDASHGEYYFNRIGELSLQKGDWTKDSVFLKYDLFVDPMKRGDYAKAWSSLVESQDTPGSSGLVTHVTGNGRVSHFAFNGGPSVPELMSGAEETFSSKEFLEFAAEVDEYRTVVNVMMVTPVKAWVKE
;
A
#
# COMPACT_ATOMS: atom_id res chain seq x y z
N MET A 1 -10.88 63.54 -16.15
CA MET A 1 -10.28 62.30 -16.71
C MET A 1 -9.46 61.67 -15.60
N ARG A 2 -10.03 60.67 -14.89
CA ARG A 2 -9.36 59.96 -13.79
C ARG A 2 -8.85 58.63 -14.34
N ILE A 3 -7.52 58.46 -14.33
CA ILE A 3 -6.84 57.24 -14.73
C ILE A 3 -6.85 56.29 -13.53
N ILE A 4 -7.57 55.17 -13.66
CA ILE A 4 -7.57 54.08 -12.66
C ILE A 4 -6.41 53.17 -13.03
N ASN A 5 -5.36 53.18 -12.21
CA ASN A 5 -4.29 52.19 -12.30
C ASN A 5 -4.77 50.85 -11.71
N LEU A 6 -4.96 49.87 -12.59
CA LEU A 6 -5.27 48.49 -12.21
C LEU A 6 -3.97 47.77 -11.87
N PHE A 7 -3.68 47.56 -10.58
CA PHE A 7 -2.61 46.71 -10.13
C PHE A 7 -3.02 45.25 -10.32
N ILE A 8 -2.47 44.60 -11.35
CA ILE A 8 -2.58 43.15 -11.52
C ILE A 8 -1.58 42.49 -10.54
N LEU A 9 -2.10 41.97 -9.45
CA LEU A 9 -1.32 41.12 -8.51
C LEU A 9 -1.15 39.74 -9.13
N SER A 10 -0.02 39.49 -9.80
CA SER A 10 0.35 38.19 -10.31
C SER A 10 0.72 37.30 -9.10
N PHE A 11 -0.20 36.40 -8.70
CA PHE A 11 0.14 35.30 -7.81
C PHE A 11 1.04 34.33 -8.58
N ILE A 12 2.32 34.37 -8.29
CA ILE A 12 3.26 33.32 -8.67
C ILE A 12 2.95 32.13 -7.75
N LEU A 13 2.18 31.18 -8.24
CA LEU A 13 2.10 29.85 -7.67
C LEU A 13 3.47 29.20 -7.88
N LEU A 14 4.31 29.26 -6.83
CA LEU A 14 5.48 28.41 -6.77
C LEU A 14 4.96 26.96 -6.66
N PRO A 15 5.42 26.03 -7.51
CA PRO A 15 5.13 24.63 -7.29
C PRO A 15 5.74 24.26 -5.93
N LEU A 16 4.92 23.78 -4.97
CA LEU A 16 5.40 23.02 -3.84
C LEU A 16 6.02 21.75 -4.45
N SER A 17 7.32 21.75 -4.67
CA SER A 17 8.05 20.50 -4.82
C SER A 17 7.96 19.82 -3.45
N ALA A 18 7.11 18.78 -3.33
CA ALA A 18 7.22 17.85 -2.25
C ALA A 18 8.66 17.37 -2.23
N ASP A 19 9.27 17.37 -1.07
CA ASP A 19 10.63 16.87 -0.88
C ASP A 19 10.56 15.33 -0.99
N ASP A 20 10.65 14.82 -2.23
CA ASP A 20 10.52 13.40 -2.55
C ASP A 20 11.57 12.52 -1.84
N HIS A 21 12.56 13.15 -1.20
CA HIS A 21 13.61 12.47 -0.44
C HIS A 21 13.27 12.27 1.05
N LYS A 22 12.20 12.89 1.56
CA LYS A 22 11.84 12.82 2.98
C LYS A 22 10.77 11.76 3.24
N VAL A 23 10.97 11.00 4.34
CA VAL A 23 9.93 10.12 4.88
C VAL A 23 8.87 10.95 5.59
N MET A 24 7.61 10.72 5.22
CA MET A 24 6.45 11.41 5.76
C MET A 24 5.48 10.40 6.39
N PRO A 25 4.61 10.81 7.33
CA PRO A 25 3.48 9.99 7.74
C PRO A 25 2.60 9.67 6.52
N GLY A 26 2.26 8.38 6.33
CA GLY A 26 1.44 7.94 5.20
C GLY A 26 -0.03 8.34 5.35
N GLY A 27 -0.57 8.31 6.58
CA GLY A 27 -1.91 8.79 6.90
C GLY A 27 -3.05 8.06 6.18
N GLU A 28 -2.86 6.77 5.88
CA GLU A 28 -3.82 5.94 5.16
C GLU A 28 -4.09 4.66 5.93
N VAL A 29 -5.38 4.32 6.08
CA VAL A 29 -5.83 3.03 6.63
C VAL A 29 -6.07 2.08 5.47
N GLY A 30 -5.58 0.85 5.58
CA GLY A 30 -5.69 -0.15 4.53
C GLY A 30 -6.30 -1.46 5.01
N GLU A 31 -7.17 -2.04 4.17
CA GLU A 31 -7.55 -3.44 4.26
C GLU A 31 -6.78 -4.25 3.23
N PHE A 32 -6.24 -5.39 3.67
CA PHE A 32 -5.48 -6.33 2.85
C PHE A 32 -6.21 -7.68 2.88
N HIS A 33 -6.87 -8.04 1.78
CA HIS A 33 -7.58 -9.31 1.62
C HIS A 33 -6.73 -10.26 0.79
N TYR A 34 -6.04 -11.18 1.47
CA TYR A 34 -5.17 -12.17 0.83
C TYR A 34 -5.97 -13.37 0.36
N ILE A 35 -5.76 -13.78 -0.89
CA ILE A 35 -6.46 -14.89 -1.54
C ILE A 35 -5.49 -15.78 -2.32
N LYS A 36 -5.87 -17.04 -2.51
CA LYS A 36 -5.26 -17.94 -3.48
C LYS A 36 -6.21 -18.09 -4.67
N ALA A 37 -5.96 -17.33 -5.73
CA ALA A 37 -6.82 -17.30 -6.91
C ALA A 37 -6.77 -18.62 -7.70
N LYS A 38 -7.93 -19.14 -8.09
CA LYS A 38 -8.07 -20.18 -9.12
C LYS A 38 -8.18 -19.56 -10.52
N ASN A 39 -8.87 -18.42 -10.59
CA ASN A 39 -9.11 -17.70 -11.83
C ASN A 39 -8.98 -16.18 -11.63
N PRO A 40 -7.76 -15.62 -11.81
CA PRO A 40 -7.55 -14.19 -11.65
C PRO A 40 -8.39 -13.31 -12.59
N LEU A 41 -8.68 -13.77 -13.82
CA LEU A 41 -9.50 -13.00 -14.76
C LEU A 41 -10.96 -12.91 -14.30
N ALA A 42 -11.50 -13.97 -13.68
CA ALA A 42 -12.83 -13.93 -13.08
C ALA A 42 -12.89 -12.97 -11.89
N ILE A 43 -11.82 -12.88 -11.10
CA ILE A 43 -11.69 -11.92 -10.01
C ILE A 43 -11.73 -10.48 -10.53
N VAL A 44 -10.96 -10.18 -11.57
CA VAL A 44 -10.97 -8.86 -12.23
C VAL A 44 -12.37 -8.53 -12.76
N ALA A 45 -13.02 -9.46 -13.47
CA ALA A 45 -14.35 -9.25 -14.03
C ALA A 45 -15.43 -9.03 -12.95
N ALA A 46 -15.36 -9.76 -11.83
CA ALA A 46 -16.27 -9.56 -10.69
C ALA A 46 -16.08 -8.19 -10.04
N THR A 47 -14.83 -7.74 -9.92
CA THR A 47 -14.51 -6.42 -9.39
C THR A 47 -14.99 -5.32 -10.32
N ASP A 48 -14.78 -5.45 -11.63
CA ASP A 48 -15.31 -4.50 -12.62
C ASP A 48 -16.83 -4.36 -12.52
N LYS A 49 -17.54 -5.50 -12.42
CA LYS A 49 -19.00 -5.52 -12.25
C LYS A 49 -19.43 -4.81 -10.96
N PHE A 50 -18.75 -5.07 -9.84
CA PHE A 50 -19.06 -4.41 -8.56
C PHE A 50 -18.83 -2.90 -8.65
N ILE A 51 -17.66 -2.48 -9.10
CA ILE A 51 -17.29 -1.06 -9.20
C ILE A 51 -18.24 -0.29 -10.15
N ALA A 52 -18.69 -0.91 -11.23
CA ALA A 52 -19.66 -0.30 -12.16
C ALA A 52 -21.09 -0.19 -11.60
N SER A 53 -21.41 -0.86 -10.49
CA SER A 53 -22.73 -0.79 -9.85
C SER A 53 -22.92 0.49 -9.04
N ASP A 54 -24.19 0.90 -8.79
CA ASP A 54 -24.51 2.04 -7.91
C ASP A 54 -23.91 1.87 -6.50
N CYS A 55 -23.84 0.63 -6.02
CA CYS A 55 -23.23 0.33 -4.72
C CYS A 55 -21.72 0.50 -4.77
N GLY A 56 -21.06 0.00 -5.82
CA GLY A 56 -19.62 0.14 -6.02
C GLY A 56 -19.18 1.59 -6.18
N GLN A 57 -19.96 2.41 -6.87
CA GLN A 57 -19.71 3.85 -7.00
C GLN A 57 -19.78 4.57 -5.63
N LYS A 58 -20.77 4.23 -4.81
CA LYS A 58 -20.88 4.75 -3.44
C LYS A 58 -19.73 4.27 -2.56
N TRP A 59 -19.31 3.01 -2.71
CA TRP A 59 -18.15 2.44 -2.03
C TRP A 59 -16.87 3.18 -2.40
N GLN A 60 -16.63 3.41 -3.70
CA GLN A 60 -15.48 4.20 -4.18
C GLN A 60 -15.48 5.63 -3.64
N ALA A 61 -16.68 6.24 -3.44
CA ALA A 61 -16.76 7.57 -2.85
C ALA A 61 -16.21 7.64 -1.40
N LYS A 62 -16.16 6.50 -0.69
CA LYS A 62 -15.65 6.38 0.68
C LYS A 62 -14.20 5.86 0.75
N SER A 63 -13.68 5.29 -0.34
CA SER A 63 -12.32 4.75 -0.40
C SER A 63 -11.39 5.65 -1.19
N ARG A 64 -10.10 5.49 -1.03
CA ARG A 64 -9.06 6.03 -1.91
C ARG A 64 -8.93 5.21 -3.19
N GLY A 65 -9.33 3.94 -3.14
CA GLY A 65 -9.31 3.03 -4.26
C GLY A 65 -9.20 1.58 -3.83
N LEU A 66 -9.25 0.71 -4.82
CA LEU A 66 -9.08 -0.73 -4.70
C LEU A 66 -8.01 -1.16 -5.71
N VAL A 67 -7.05 -1.95 -5.28
CA VAL A 67 -6.01 -2.49 -6.16
C VAL A 67 -5.91 -4.00 -5.96
N LEU A 68 -5.94 -4.76 -7.04
CA LEU A 68 -5.59 -6.18 -7.02
C LEU A 68 -4.10 -6.31 -7.31
N MET A 69 -3.38 -6.92 -6.38
CA MET A 69 -1.95 -7.18 -6.44
C MET A 69 -1.69 -8.68 -6.59
N GLN A 70 -0.76 -9.07 -7.46
CA GLN A 70 -0.20 -10.41 -7.54
C GLN A 70 0.96 -10.55 -6.55
N LEU A 71 1.11 -11.72 -5.95
CA LEU A 71 2.18 -12.08 -5.02
C LEU A 71 2.99 -13.24 -5.57
N ASP A 72 4.32 -13.08 -5.59
CA ASP A 72 5.28 -14.15 -5.83
C ASP A 72 6.15 -14.34 -4.57
N GLY A 73 6.29 -15.58 -4.12
CA GLY A 73 7.09 -15.91 -2.91
C GLY A 73 6.26 -16.14 -1.64
N SER A 74 4.93 -16.32 -1.75
CA SER A 74 4.07 -16.65 -0.60
C SER A 74 3.16 -17.85 -0.88
N GLY A 75 2.45 -18.33 0.15
CA GLY A 75 1.38 -19.33 0.00
C GLY A 75 0.10 -18.77 -0.63
N MET A 76 -0.05 -17.46 -0.68
CA MET A 76 -1.11 -16.71 -1.37
C MET A 76 -0.63 -16.29 -2.74
N SER A 77 -1.56 -16.08 -3.68
CA SER A 77 -1.22 -15.63 -5.02
C SER A 77 -1.56 -14.18 -5.28
N HIS A 78 -2.52 -13.62 -4.56
CA HIS A 78 -2.98 -12.25 -4.72
C HIS A 78 -3.43 -11.66 -3.39
N PHE A 79 -3.53 -10.34 -3.36
CA PHE A 79 -4.32 -9.63 -2.34
C PHE A 79 -5.02 -8.43 -2.97
N PHE A 80 -6.18 -8.11 -2.43
CA PHE A 80 -6.78 -6.80 -2.61
C PHE A 80 -6.23 -5.85 -1.56
N TYR A 81 -5.89 -4.65 -1.99
CA TYR A 81 -5.64 -3.51 -1.14
C TYR A 81 -6.76 -2.49 -1.33
N SER A 82 -7.44 -2.15 -0.25
CA SER A 82 -8.42 -1.07 -0.19
C SER A 82 -7.90 0.03 0.72
N GLY A 83 -7.67 1.23 0.19
CA GLY A 83 -7.21 2.38 0.95
C GLY A 83 -8.35 3.27 1.42
N PHE A 84 -8.21 3.88 2.61
CA PHE A 84 -9.20 4.77 3.22
C PHE A 84 -8.50 5.94 3.93
N ASP A 85 -9.19 7.06 4.07
CA ASP A 85 -8.64 8.22 4.78
C ASP A 85 -8.59 7.97 6.30
N ASP A 86 -9.54 7.18 6.83
CA ASP A 86 -9.67 6.86 8.25
C ASP A 86 -10.52 5.60 8.48
N TYR A 87 -10.63 5.16 9.74
CA TYR A 87 -11.45 4.01 10.14
C TYR A 87 -12.96 4.25 9.99
N GLU A 88 -13.45 5.49 10.02
CA GLU A 88 -14.85 5.81 9.80
C GLU A 88 -15.23 5.56 8.34
N SER A 89 -14.45 6.09 7.41
CA SER A 89 -14.61 5.87 5.96
C SER A 89 -14.52 4.38 5.61
N MET A 90 -13.57 3.66 6.22
CA MET A 90 -13.44 2.21 6.07
C MET A 90 -14.69 1.47 6.56
N ASN A 91 -15.19 1.80 7.76
CA ASN A 91 -16.39 1.17 8.32
C ASN A 91 -17.63 1.44 7.45
N GLU A 92 -17.83 2.67 6.97
CA GLU A 92 -18.93 3.02 6.08
C GLU A 92 -18.86 2.23 4.76
N ALA A 93 -17.68 2.09 4.17
CA ALA A 93 -17.46 1.29 2.95
C ALA A 93 -17.78 -0.19 3.17
N ILE A 94 -17.34 -0.79 4.27
CA ILE A 94 -17.63 -2.18 4.64
C ILE A 94 -19.15 -2.39 4.82
N GLN A 95 -19.82 -1.51 5.57
CA GLN A 95 -21.28 -1.59 5.77
C GLN A 95 -22.04 -1.48 4.45
N LEU A 96 -21.62 -0.58 3.57
CA LEU A 96 -22.22 -0.40 2.27
C LEU A 96 -22.10 -1.65 1.42
N ALA A 97 -20.89 -2.20 1.27
CA ALA A 97 -20.65 -3.41 0.49
C ALA A 97 -21.40 -4.64 1.04
N SER A 98 -21.48 -4.78 2.36
CA SER A 98 -22.15 -5.91 3.02
C SER A 98 -23.69 -5.83 3.00
N SER A 99 -24.27 -4.66 2.75
CA SER A 99 -25.72 -4.43 2.78
C SER A 99 -26.39 -4.38 1.39
N CYS A 100 -25.63 -4.37 0.31
CA CYS A 100 -26.18 -4.30 -1.05
C CYS A 100 -25.99 -5.60 -1.85
N ALA A 101 -26.93 -5.88 -2.78
CA ALA A 101 -26.89 -7.09 -3.60
C ALA A 101 -25.60 -7.20 -4.42
N ALA A 102 -25.14 -6.10 -5.04
CA ALA A 102 -23.90 -6.10 -5.84
C ALA A 102 -22.64 -6.41 -5.02
N GLY A 103 -22.57 -5.96 -3.76
CA GLY A 103 -21.47 -6.29 -2.85
C GLY A 103 -21.48 -7.76 -2.43
N LEU A 104 -22.67 -8.31 -2.12
CA LEU A 104 -22.81 -9.73 -1.79
C LEU A 104 -22.48 -10.64 -2.99
N GLU A 105 -22.92 -10.28 -4.20
CA GLU A 105 -22.54 -10.96 -5.44
C GLU A 105 -21.05 -10.91 -5.70
N PHE A 106 -20.40 -9.77 -5.42
CA PHE A 106 -18.96 -9.62 -5.54
C PHE A 106 -18.21 -10.56 -4.60
N VAL A 107 -18.56 -10.57 -3.31
CA VAL A 107 -17.94 -11.48 -2.32
C VAL A 107 -18.11 -12.93 -2.72
N GLN A 108 -19.30 -13.33 -3.18
CA GLN A 108 -19.57 -14.69 -3.66
C GLN A 108 -18.68 -15.02 -4.88
N ALA A 109 -18.60 -14.13 -5.86
CA ALA A 109 -17.82 -14.35 -7.07
C ALA A 109 -16.31 -14.46 -6.79
N ILE A 110 -15.78 -13.68 -5.83
CA ILE A 110 -14.38 -13.79 -5.37
C ILE A 110 -14.18 -15.15 -4.68
N GLY A 111 -15.11 -15.61 -3.84
CA GLY A 111 -15.08 -16.94 -3.21
C GLY A 111 -15.02 -18.06 -4.23
N ASP A 112 -15.88 -18.03 -5.26
CA ASP A 112 -15.94 -19.03 -6.33
C ASP A 112 -14.66 -19.05 -7.18
N ALA A 113 -14.07 -17.88 -7.42
CA ALA A 113 -12.83 -17.73 -8.19
C ALA A 113 -11.55 -17.98 -7.37
N SER A 114 -11.65 -18.29 -6.07
CA SER A 114 -10.55 -18.50 -5.15
C SER A 114 -10.62 -19.87 -4.45
N HIS A 115 -9.49 -20.32 -3.88
CA HIS A 115 -9.47 -21.47 -2.98
C HIS A 115 -9.88 -21.01 -1.58
N GLY A 116 -11.11 -21.32 -1.15
CA GLY A 116 -11.75 -20.76 0.04
C GLY A 116 -11.04 -21.06 1.38
N GLU A 117 -10.21 -22.11 1.45
CA GLU A 117 -9.38 -22.46 2.58
C GLU A 117 -8.13 -21.56 2.76
N TYR A 118 -7.79 -20.80 1.71
CA TYR A 118 -6.63 -19.88 1.71
C TYR A 118 -7.16 -18.45 1.58
N TYR A 119 -7.61 -17.91 2.72
CA TYR A 119 -8.11 -16.57 2.82
C TYR A 119 -7.82 -15.99 4.20
N PHE A 120 -7.27 -14.79 4.26
CA PHE A 120 -7.15 -14.02 5.50
C PHE A 120 -7.10 -12.52 5.22
N ASN A 121 -7.57 -11.76 6.20
CA ASN A 121 -7.59 -10.30 6.15
C ASN A 121 -6.63 -9.71 7.18
N ARG A 122 -6.14 -8.53 6.85
CA ARG A 122 -5.43 -7.64 7.77
C ARG A 122 -5.91 -6.23 7.59
N ILE A 123 -5.96 -5.49 8.69
CA ILE A 123 -6.09 -4.04 8.69
C ILE A 123 -4.74 -3.48 9.14
N GLY A 124 -4.27 -2.45 8.47
CA GLY A 124 -3.02 -1.79 8.80
C GLY A 124 -3.08 -0.31 8.46
N GLU A 125 -2.12 0.41 8.97
CA GLU A 125 -1.91 1.83 8.69
C GLU A 125 -0.63 1.96 7.89
N LEU A 126 -0.67 2.69 6.77
CA LEU A 126 0.55 3.17 6.12
C LEU A 126 1.15 4.24 7.04
N SER A 127 2.02 3.79 7.94
CA SER A 127 2.56 4.63 9.01
C SER A 127 3.56 5.64 8.49
N LEU A 128 4.40 5.22 7.54
CA LEU A 128 5.48 6.03 6.97
C LEU A 128 5.58 5.76 5.46
N GLN A 129 5.87 6.81 4.69
CA GLN A 129 6.03 6.74 3.24
C GLN A 129 7.08 7.73 2.75
N LYS A 130 7.85 7.31 1.73
CA LYS A 130 8.68 8.15 0.86
C LYS A 130 8.25 7.91 -0.58
N GLY A 131 8.05 8.97 -1.36
CA GLY A 131 7.57 8.89 -2.75
C GLY A 131 6.09 8.47 -2.85
N ASP A 132 5.63 8.25 -4.07
CA ASP A 132 4.24 7.91 -4.41
C ASP A 132 4.17 6.49 -4.96
N TRP A 133 3.71 5.55 -4.14
CA TRP A 133 3.64 4.12 -4.49
C TRP A 133 2.69 3.82 -5.66
N THR A 134 1.77 4.72 -5.98
CA THR A 134 0.83 4.53 -7.10
C THR A 134 1.50 4.64 -8.47
N LYS A 135 2.74 5.15 -8.51
CA LYS A 135 3.56 5.28 -9.73
C LYS A 135 4.43 4.07 -10.00
N ASP A 136 4.57 3.17 -9.03
CA ASP A 136 5.42 2.01 -9.16
C ASP A 136 4.72 0.86 -9.87
N SER A 137 5.49 0.10 -10.66
CA SER A 137 5.00 -1.04 -11.43
C SER A 137 5.29 -2.39 -10.75
N VAL A 138 6.21 -2.40 -9.78
CA VAL A 138 6.61 -3.60 -9.05
C VAL A 138 7.14 -3.21 -7.68
N PHE A 139 7.00 -4.12 -6.70
CA PHE A 139 7.45 -3.91 -5.32
C PHE A 139 8.17 -5.14 -4.78
N LEU A 140 9.16 -4.91 -3.90
CA LEU A 140 9.61 -5.89 -2.92
C LEU A 140 8.90 -5.60 -1.61
N LYS A 141 8.20 -6.61 -1.08
CA LYS A 141 7.44 -6.54 0.17
C LYS A 141 8.06 -7.48 1.20
N TYR A 142 8.38 -6.93 2.36
CA TYR A 142 9.01 -7.62 3.48
C TYR A 142 8.02 -7.73 4.62
N ASP A 143 7.45 -8.92 4.86
CA ASP A 143 6.65 -9.17 6.07
C ASP A 143 7.56 -9.30 7.28
N LEU A 144 7.28 -8.53 8.33
CA LEU A 144 8.15 -8.37 9.48
C LEU A 144 7.39 -8.66 10.78
N PHE A 145 8.08 -9.31 11.71
CA PHE A 145 7.75 -9.22 13.12
C PHE A 145 8.68 -8.21 13.78
N VAL A 146 8.12 -7.25 14.48
CA VAL A 146 8.84 -6.29 15.32
C VAL A 146 8.29 -6.38 16.73
N ASP A 147 9.18 -6.49 17.72
CA ASP A 147 8.79 -6.49 19.14
C ASP A 147 7.87 -5.29 19.41
N PRO A 148 6.68 -5.49 20.03
CA PRO A 148 5.75 -4.41 20.32
C PRO A 148 6.35 -3.23 21.10
N MET A 149 7.33 -3.49 21.97
CA MET A 149 8.00 -2.45 22.75
C MET A 149 9.05 -1.65 21.95
N LYS A 150 9.39 -2.15 20.73
CA LYS A 150 10.44 -1.60 19.87
C LYS A 150 9.92 -1.02 18.55
N ARG A 151 8.60 -0.92 18.37
CA ARG A 151 8.00 -0.41 17.12
C ARG A 151 8.44 1.01 16.78
N GLY A 152 8.52 1.89 17.79
CA GLY A 152 8.98 3.26 17.59
C GLY A 152 10.48 3.33 17.22
N ASP A 153 11.32 2.52 17.86
CA ASP A 153 12.74 2.42 17.54
C ASP A 153 12.92 1.91 16.10
N TYR A 154 12.17 0.87 15.72
CA TYR A 154 12.18 0.33 14.35
C TYR A 154 11.75 1.36 13.30
N ALA A 155 10.64 2.07 13.53
CA ALA A 155 10.15 3.10 12.61
C ALA A 155 11.19 4.21 12.40
N LYS A 156 11.88 4.62 13.45
CA LYS A 156 12.94 5.62 13.38
C LYS A 156 14.16 5.10 12.60
N ALA A 157 14.64 3.90 12.90
CA ALA A 157 15.77 3.30 12.21
C ALA A 157 15.45 3.08 10.71
N TRP A 158 14.23 2.59 10.39
CA TRP A 158 13.76 2.42 9.03
C TRP A 158 13.71 3.76 8.26
N SER A 159 13.18 4.83 8.89
CA SER A 159 13.12 6.16 8.26
C SER A 159 14.53 6.67 7.93
N SER A 160 15.48 6.54 8.87
CA SER A 160 16.87 6.97 8.65
C SER A 160 17.51 6.20 7.48
N LEU A 161 17.29 4.89 7.38
CA LEU A 161 17.76 4.10 6.24
C LEU A 161 17.15 4.60 4.93
N VAL A 162 15.83 4.72 4.86
CA VAL A 162 15.13 5.08 3.61
C VAL A 162 15.47 6.50 3.17
N GLU A 163 15.67 7.44 4.10
CA GLU A 163 16.11 8.81 3.78
C GLU A 163 17.54 8.87 3.24
N SER A 164 18.40 7.93 3.66
CA SER A 164 19.80 7.86 3.18
C SER A 164 19.93 7.22 1.79
N GLN A 165 18.87 6.56 1.27
CA GLN A 165 18.91 5.86 0.00
C GLN A 165 18.31 6.71 -1.12
N ASP A 166 18.94 6.68 -2.29
CA ASP A 166 18.41 7.23 -3.54
C ASP A 166 17.79 6.08 -4.35
N THR A 167 16.56 5.69 -3.95
CA THR A 167 15.84 4.58 -4.60
C THR A 167 15.01 5.08 -5.77
N PRO A 168 14.87 4.30 -6.86
CA PRO A 168 14.15 4.73 -8.08
C PRO A 168 12.63 4.82 -7.91
N GLY A 169 12.06 4.34 -6.81
CA GLY A 169 10.63 4.31 -6.53
C GLY A 169 10.29 4.66 -5.10
N SER A 170 9.09 4.33 -4.70
CA SER A 170 8.59 4.60 -3.36
C SER A 170 9.10 3.61 -2.32
N SER A 171 9.04 4.00 -1.06
CA SER A 171 9.22 3.12 0.09
C SER A 171 8.11 3.37 1.11
N GLY A 172 7.64 2.32 1.76
CA GLY A 172 6.60 2.45 2.78
C GLY A 172 6.74 1.45 3.91
N LEU A 173 6.24 1.85 5.07
CA LEU A 173 6.11 1.01 6.26
C LEU A 173 4.66 0.96 6.68
N VAL A 174 4.07 -0.23 6.65
CA VAL A 174 2.71 -0.49 7.12
C VAL A 174 2.76 -1.20 8.47
N THR A 175 2.04 -0.65 9.45
CA THR A 175 1.84 -1.26 10.77
C THR A 175 0.50 -1.99 10.77
N HIS A 176 0.50 -3.29 11.05
CA HIS A 176 -0.74 -4.06 11.18
C HIS A 176 -1.41 -3.83 12.52
N VAL A 177 -2.71 -3.49 12.46
CA VAL A 177 -3.61 -3.36 13.62
C VAL A 177 -4.29 -4.69 13.91
N THR A 178 -4.64 -5.45 12.87
CA THR A 178 -5.22 -6.79 12.99
C THR A 178 -4.37 -7.82 12.25
N GLY A 179 -4.56 -9.10 12.55
CA GLY A 179 -3.89 -10.21 11.88
C GLY A 179 -3.34 -11.24 12.85
N ASN A 180 -2.44 -12.10 12.37
CA ASN A 180 -1.75 -13.06 13.23
C ASN A 180 -0.53 -12.39 13.87
N GLY A 181 -0.23 -12.75 15.11
CA GLY A 181 0.88 -12.17 15.89
C GLY A 181 2.30 -12.43 15.35
N ARG A 182 2.43 -13.10 14.20
CA ARG A 182 3.72 -13.40 13.58
C ARG A 182 4.18 -12.32 12.59
N VAL A 183 3.26 -11.49 12.09
CA VAL A 183 3.56 -10.38 11.19
C VAL A 183 2.90 -9.14 11.75
N SER A 184 3.70 -8.23 12.27
CA SER A 184 3.22 -6.97 12.87
C SER A 184 3.34 -5.78 11.92
N HIS A 185 4.23 -5.87 10.93
CA HIS A 185 4.49 -4.84 9.94
C HIS A 185 4.74 -5.48 8.57
N PHE A 186 4.65 -4.68 7.53
CA PHE A 186 5.45 -4.92 6.34
C PHE A 186 6.10 -3.61 5.87
N ALA A 187 7.31 -3.73 5.38
CA ALA A 187 7.96 -2.69 4.60
C ALA A 187 7.87 -3.04 3.12
N PHE A 188 7.87 -2.02 2.27
CA PHE A 188 7.97 -2.22 0.83
C PHE A 188 8.90 -1.19 0.19
N ASN A 189 9.51 -1.61 -0.91
CA ASN A 189 10.21 -0.72 -1.84
C ASN A 189 9.61 -0.96 -3.22
N GLY A 190 9.23 0.11 -3.89
CA GLY A 190 8.69 0.11 -5.24
C GLY A 190 9.74 0.47 -6.29
N GLY A 191 9.38 0.25 -7.54
CA GLY A 191 10.20 0.66 -8.67
C GLY A 191 9.44 0.61 -10.00
N PRO A 192 9.96 1.28 -11.03
CA PRO A 192 9.31 1.36 -12.33
C PRO A 192 9.42 0.05 -13.12
N SER A 193 10.41 -0.82 -12.79
CA SER A 193 10.62 -2.12 -13.42
C SER A 193 11.35 -3.08 -12.48
N VAL A 194 11.24 -4.39 -12.76
CA VAL A 194 11.97 -5.43 -12.01
C VAL A 194 13.48 -5.21 -12.05
N PRO A 195 14.14 -4.96 -13.20
CA PRO A 195 15.58 -4.72 -13.22
C PRO A 195 16.02 -3.54 -12.35
N GLU A 196 15.31 -2.42 -12.41
CA GLU A 196 15.65 -1.21 -11.64
C GLU A 196 15.41 -1.43 -10.13
N LEU A 197 14.29 -2.07 -9.76
CA LEU A 197 13.99 -2.43 -8.38
C LEU A 197 15.07 -3.36 -7.80
N MET A 198 15.47 -4.39 -8.53
CA MET A 198 16.48 -5.35 -8.07
C MET A 198 17.87 -4.73 -7.99
N SER A 199 18.26 -3.86 -8.94
CA SER A 199 19.51 -3.12 -8.88
C SER A 199 19.56 -2.19 -7.66
N GLY A 200 18.48 -1.43 -7.41
CA GLY A 200 18.39 -0.56 -6.23
C GLY A 200 18.41 -1.36 -4.91
N ALA A 201 17.79 -2.54 -4.88
CA ALA A 201 17.85 -3.42 -3.71
C ALA A 201 19.26 -3.96 -3.46
N GLU A 202 20.00 -4.35 -4.50
CA GLU A 202 21.38 -4.81 -4.39
C GLU A 202 22.31 -3.70 -3.88
N GLU A 203 22.17 -2.47 -4.39
CA GLU A 203 22.89 -1.30 -3.91
C GLU A 203 22.57 -1.03 -2.45
N THR A 204 21.28 -1.02 -2.08
CA THR A 204 20.84 -0.82 -0.69
C THR A 204 21.46 -1.87 0.23
N PHE A 205 21.34 -3.15 -0.08
CA PHE A 205 21.82 -4.25 0.78
C PHE A 205 23.35 -4.27 0.95
N SER A 206 24.09 -3.74 -0.01
CA SER A 206 25.55 -3.62 0.08
C SER A 206 26.02 -2.31 0.73
N SER A 207 25.10 -1.38 1.01
CA SER A 207 25.44 -0.07 1.60
C SER A 207 25.83 -0.19 3.07
N LYS A 208 26.67 0.74 3.52
CA LYS A 208 27.06 0.85 4.93
C LYS A 208 25.84 1.16 5.81
N GLU A 209 24.96 2.02 5.33
CA GLU A 209 23.75 2.47 6.02
C GLU A 209 22.79 1.28 6.25
N PHE A 210 22.66 0.37 5.28
CA PHE A 210 21.87 -0.84 5.46
C PHE A 210 22.51 -1.80 6.48
N LEU A 211 23.81 -1.97 6.45
CA LEU A 211 24.51 -2.84 7.42
C LEU A 211 24.39 -2.29 8.86
N GLU A 212 24.47 -0.98 9.04
CA GLU A 212 24.25 -0.33 10.32
C GLU A 212 22.80 -0.48 10.80
N PHE A 213 21.82 -0.23 9.91
CA PHE A 213 20.39 -0.49 10.18
C PHE A 213 20.14 -1.95 10.56
N ALA A 214 20.65 -2.90 9.78
CA ALA A 214 20.45 -4.33 10.03
C ALA A 214 20.97 -4.74 11.40
N ALA A 215 22.17 -4.26 11.78
CA ALA A 215 22.76 -4.51 13.10
C ALA A 215 21.94 -3.88 14.24
N GLU A 216 21.40 -2.68 14.06
CA GLU A 216 20.59 -1.99 15.07
C GLU A 216 19.28 -2.73 15.34
N VAL A 217 18.63 -3.28 14.30
CA VAL A 217 17.28 -3.89 14.44
C VAL A 217 17.30 -5.40 14.66
N ASP A 218 18.42 -6.07 14.59
CA ASP A 218 18.58 -7.53 14.59
C ASP A 218 17.95 -8.20 15.81
N GLU A 219 18.12 -7.60 17.00
CA GLU A 219 17.63 -8.18 18.26
C GLU A 219 16.10 -8.15 18.40
N TYR A 220 15.40 -7.26 17.68
CA TYR A 220 13.96 -7.04 17.88
C TYR A 220 13.11 -7.10 16.60
N ARG A 221 13.72 -7.39 15.45
CA ARG A 221 13.05 -7.54 14.17
C ARG A 221 13.38 -8.88 13.52
N THR A 222 12.37 -9.58 13.04
CA THR A 222 12.52 -10.79 12.22
C THR A 222 11.87 -10.56 10.86
N VAL A 223 12.59 -10.86 9.77
CA VAL A 223 12.01 -10.97 8.44
C VAL A 223 11.27 -12.31 8.35
N VAL A 224 9.96 -12.27 8.22
CA VAL A 224 9.11 -13.46 8.17
C VAL A 224 8.98 -13.99 6.75
N ASN A 225 8.86 -13.07 5.78
CA ASN A 225 8.78 -13.41 4.36
C ASN A 225 9.23 -12.23 3.50
N VAL A 226 9.69 -12.53 2.29
CA VAL A 226 10.01 -11.55 1.24
C VAL A 226 9.28 -11.97 -0.02
N MET A 227 8.58 -11.03 -0.63
CA MET A 227 7.73 -11.27 -1.79
C MET A 227 7.95 -10.21 -2.85
N MET A 228 7.85 -10.62 -4.12
CA MET A 228 7.62 -9.67 -5.20
C MET A 228 6.12 -9.42 -5.33
N VAL A 229 5.73 -8.17 -5.52
CA VAL A 229 4.33 -7.75 -5.67
C VAL A 229 4.20 -6.95 -6.96
N THR A 230 3.18 -7.28 -7.76
CA THR A 230 2.91 -6.61 -9.03
C THR A 230 1.45 -6.19 -9.09
N PRO A 231 1.13 -4.91 -9.36
CA PRO A 231 -0.25 -4.48 -9.58
C PRO A 231 -0.85 -5.18 -10.80
N VAL A 232 -2.01 -5.82 -10.62
CA VAL A 232 -2.78 -6.45 -11.72
C VAL A 232 -3.75 -5.43 -12.31
N LYS A 233 -4.52 -4.77 -11.44
CA LYS A 233 -5.46 -3.72 -11.82
C LYS A 233 -5.80 -2.84 -10.62
N ALA A 234 -5.94 -1.54 -10.89
CA ALA A 234 -6.41 -0.54 -9.94
C ALA A 234 -7.76 0.02 -10.36
N TRP A 235 -8.63 0.26 -9.37
CA TRP A 235 -9.91 0.94 -9.49
C TRP A 235 -9.87 2.13 -8.54
N VAL A 236 -9.41 3.26 -9.06
CA VAL A 236 -9.25 4.52 -8.32
C VAL A 236 -10.28 5.54 -8.78
N LYS A 237 -10.55 6.56 -8.00
CA LYS A 237 -11.37 7.70 -8.44
C LYS A 237 -10.65 8.43 -9.58
N GLU A 238 -11.41 8.83 -10.60
CA GLU A 238 -10.96 9.76 -11.62
C GLU A 238 -10.91 11.21 -11.08
#